data_5b79720aeb721986dae64d00b8878436
#
_entry.id   5b79720aeb721986dae64d00b8878436
#
_cell.length_a   1.000
_cell.length_b   1.000
_cell.length_c   1.000
_cell.angle_alpha   90.00
_cell.angle_beta   90.00
_cell.angle_gamma   90.00
#
_symmetry.space_group_name_H-M   'P 1'
#
loop_
_entity.id
_entity.type
_entity.pdbx_description
1 polymer ?
#
loop_
_entity_poly.entity_id
_entity_poly.type
_entity_poly.pdbx_seq_one_letter_code
_entity_poly.pdbx_strand_id
1 'polypeptide(L)'
;MATIELKNIEKSFGNNKVINNFNIKINDGEFIVLVGPSGCGKSTLLRMISGLESVDKGEIHLNNKIINNLIPSKRGIAMVFQSYALYPHMNVYENMSFGLKTEKLEKNEIDKKVKDAAKTLQIEDLLERKPRQLSGGQRQRVAIGRAITRNPKLFLFDEPLSNLDAALRSEMRVEISKLHKQLNTNMIYVTHDQIEAMTLADKIVILNNGNVEQVGTPDEIYNNPSNIFVAEFIGVPKMNILKNGIESLLKNLNLKSEMYLGIRPEHIHTNGNGEIKLDIKVDLIENLGFEKIIYATFKGQELRIKTSDNISQNLKQISFSKNKIFLFDNNKKRYRI
;
A
#
# COMPACT_ATOMS: atom_id res chain seq x y z
N MET A 1 -7.04 -3.08 -23.50
CA MET A 1 -7.27 -3.84 -22.27
C MET A 1 -6.05 -4.70 -22.01
N ALA A 2 -5.48 -4.65 -20.84
CA ALA A 2 -4.23 -5.35 -20.56
C ALA A 2 -4.38 -6.22 -19.30
N THR A 3 -4.15 -7.52 -19.42
CA THR A 3 -4.06 -8.44 -18.27
C THR A 3 -2.60 -8.70 -17.94
N ILE A 4 -2.27 -8.72 -16.65
CA ILE A 4 -0.93 -9.02 -16.16
C ILE A 4 -1.02 -10.25 -15.27
N GLU A 5 -0.14 -11.22 -15.49
CA GLU A 5 -0.08 -12.42 -14.67
C GLU A 5 1.36 -12.76 -14.35
N LEU A 6 1.65 -12.88 -13.06
CA LEU A 6 2.93 -13.34 -12.54
C LEU A 6 2.75 -14.76 -12.02
N LYS A 7 3.56 -15.70 -12.52
CA LYS A 7 3.48 -17.13 -12.19
C LYS A 7 4.78 -17.62 -11.58
N ASN A 8 4.72 -18.09 -10.34
CA ASN A 8 5.81 -18.74 -9.61
C ASN A 8 7.11 -17.92 -9.63
N ILE A 9 6.99 -16.59 -9.49
CA ILE A 9 8.13 -15.68 -9.54
C ILE A 9 9.03 -15.90 -8.34
N GLU A 10 10.32 -16.17 -8.60
CA GLU A 10 11.35 -16.25 -7.58
C GLU A 10 12.53 -15.32 -7.93
N LYS A 11 13.14 -14.74 -6.90
CA LYS A 11 14.34 -13.90 -7.01
C LYS A 11 15.24 -14.05 -5.80
N SER A 12 16.51 -14.25 -6.06
CA SER A 12 17.56 -14.29 -5.04
C SER A 12 18.71 -13.36 -5.41
N PHE A 13 19.38 -12.81 -4.40
CA PHE A 13 20.64 -12.10 -4.54
C PHE A 13 21.69 -12.83 -3.68
N GLY A 14 22.60 -13.55 -4.34
CA GLY A 14 23.46 -14.48 -3.66
C GLY A 14 22.65 -15.54 -2.92
N ASN A 15 22.90 -15.71 -1.63
CA ASN A 15 22.16 -16.67 -0.77
C ASN A 15 20.86 -16.11 -0.20
N ASN A 16 20.52 -14.84 -0.45
CA ASN A 16 19.33 -14.22 0.11
C ASN A 16 18.16 -14.33 -0.88
N LYS A 17 17.13 -15.12 -0.53
CA LYS A 17 15.90 -15.25 -1.31
C LYS A 17 14.98 -14.06 -0.97
N VAL A 18 14.78 -13.16 -1.94
CA VAL A 18 14.04 -11.90 -1.78
C VAL A 18 12.59 -12.03 -2.21
N ILE A 19 12.29 -12.84 -3.22
CA ILE A 19 10.93 -13.16 -3.65
C ILE A 19 10.80 -14.68 -3.72
N ASN A 20 9.74 -15.20 -3.13
CA ASN A 20 9.50 -16.61 -2.96
C ASN A 20 8.12 -17.01 -3.53
N ASN A 21 8.12 -17.66 -4.69
CA ASN A 21 6.92 -18.21 -5.34
C ASN A 21 5.74 -17.21 -5.41
N PHE A 22 6.03 -15.99 -5.89
CA PHE A 22 5.03 -14.94 -5.99
C PHE A 22 4.09 -15.21 -7.17
N ASN A 23 2.78 -15.21 -6.89
CA ASN A 23 1.73 -15.42 -7.87
C ASN A 23 0.67 -14.33 -7.74
N ILE A 24 0.30 -13.69 -8.85
CA ILE A 24 -0.84 -12.77 -8.92
C ILE A 24 -1.38 -12.68 -10.35
N LYS A 25 -2.70 -12.54 -10.45
CA LYS A 25 -3.37 -12.15 -11.68
C LYS A 25 -4.07 -10.82 -11.51
N ILE A 26 -3.78 -9.88 -12.38
CA ILE A 26 -4.31 -8.52 -12.41
C ILE A 26 -5.18 -8.40 -13.65
N ASN A 27 -6.45 -8.08 -13.43
CA ASN A 27 -7.39 -7.87 -14.51
C ASN A 27 -7.23 -6.46 -15.08
N ASP A 28 -7.85 -6.23 -16.22
CA ASP A 28 -7.80 -4.93 -16.88
C ASP A 28 -8.40 -3.81 -16.01
N GLY A 29 -7.69 -2.67 -15.96
CA GLY A 29 -8.10 -1.49 -15.20
C GLY A 29 -7.93 -1.60 -13.68
N GLU A 30 -7.34 -2.68 -13.14
CA GLU A 30 -7.15 -2.82 -11.69
C GLU A 30 -5.98 -1.97 -11.16
N PHE A 31 -6.21 -1.36 -10.00
CA PHE A 31 -5.19 -0.69 -9.18
C PHE A 31 -4.71 -1.62 -8.07
N ILE A 32 -3.51 -2.17 -8.21
CA ILE A 32 -2.91 -3.08 -7.23
C ILE A 32 -1.91 -2.32 -6.37
N VAL A 33 -2.03 -2.42 -5.05
CA VAL A 33 -1.03 -1.87 -4.13
C VAL A 33 -0.25 -2.99 -3.46
N LEU A 34 1.06 -2.96 -3.60
CA LEU A 34 2.01 -3.82 -2.90
C LEU A 34 2.47 -3.12 -1.63
N VAL A 35 2.18 -3.68 -0.49
CA VAL A 35 2.53 -3.11 0.81
C VAL A 35 3.24 -4.13 1.70
N GLY A 36 4.10 -3.68 2.60
CA GLY A 36 4.84 -4.55 3.51
C GLY A 36 6.05 -3.82 4.12
N PRO A 37 6.74 -4.43 5.09
CA PRO A 37 7.92 -3.87 5.72
C PRO A 37 9.03 -3.53 4.72
N SER A 38 9.96 -2.66 5.13
CA SER A 38 11.15 -2.37 4.32
C SER A 38 11.94 -3.66 4.06
N GLY A 39 12.45 -3.81 2.84
CA GLY A 39 13.25 -4.98 2.45
C GLY A 39 12.46 -6.26 2.13
N CYS A 40 11.12 -6.26 2.17
CA CYS A 40 10.33 -7.47 1.87
C CYS A 40 10.21 -7.82 0.37
N GLY A 41 10.84 -7.06 -0.54
CA GLY A 41 10.94 -7.39 -1.97
C GLY A 41 10.05 -6.58 -2.91
N LYS A 42 9.27 -5.59 -2.45
CA LYS A 42 8.33 -4.79 -3.27
C LYS A 42 8.97 -4.13 -4.49
N SER A 43 10.01 -3.32 -4.28
CA SER A 43 10.72 -2.64 -5.38
C SER A 43 11.46 -3.63 -6.29
N THR A 44 11.95 -4.75 -5.74
CA THR A 44 12.54 -5.83 -6.56
C THR A 44 11.50 -6.40 -7.52
N LEU A 45 10.28 -6.65 -7.04
CA LEU A 45 9.18 -7.14 -7.87
C LEU A 45 8.83 -6.14 -8.97
N LEU A 46 8.72 -4.83 -8.65
CA LEU A 46 8.50 -3.79 -9.66
C LEU A 46 9.61 -3.78 -10.72
N ARG A 47 10.87 -3.88 -10.29
CA ARG A 47 12.03 -3.91 -11.20
C ARG A 47 12.01 -5.12 -12.12
N MET A 48 11.59 -6.29 -11.63
CA MET A 48 11.41 -7.48 -12.49
C MET A 48 10.29 -7.28 -13.50
N ILE A 49 9.15 -6.73 -13.10
CA ILE A 49 8.02 -6.44 -14.00
C ILE A 49 8.45 -5.43 -15.08
N SER A 50 9.17 -4.37 -14.70
CA SER A 50 9.66 -3.37 -15.65
C SER A 50 10.80 -3.86 -16.55
N GLY A 51 11.46 -4.96 -16.21
CA GLY A 51 12.62 -5.51 -16.94
C GLY A 51 13.95 -4.86 -16.56
N LEU A 52 13.99 -4.10 -15.46
CA LEU A 52 15.21 -3.55 -14.88
C LEU A 52 15.97 -4.57 -14.02
N GLU A 53 15.33 -5.68 -13.69
CA GLU A 53 15.91 -6.82 -12.98
C GLU A 53 15.43 -8.12 -13.64
N SER A 54 16.29 -9.13 -13.68
CA SER A 54 15.97 -10.44 -14.21
C SER A 54 15.16 -11.27 -13.22
N VAL A 55 14.30 -12.14 -13.73
CA VAL A 55 13.59 -13.17 -12.96
C VAL A 55 14.46 -14.43 -12.91
N ASP A 56 14.63 -15.02 -11.73
CA ASP A 56 15.42 -16.28 -11.62
C ASP A 56 14.54 -17.49 -11.99
N LYS A 57 13.25 -17.49 -11.56
CA LYS A 57 12.26 -18.50 -11.94
C LYS A 57 10.89 -17.90 -12.13
N GLY A 58 10.04 -18.57 -12.89
CA GLY A 58 8.67 -18.15 -13.15
C GLY A 58 8.54 -17.27 -14.38
N GLU A 59 7.32 -16.84 -14.65
CA GLU A 59 6.96 -16.14 -15.86
C GLU A 59 6.13 -14.89 -15.57
N ILE A 60 6.44 -13.80 -16.27
CA ILE A 60 5.64 -12.57 -16.31
C ILE A 60 4.93 -12.51 -17.65
N HIS A 61 3.61 -12.52 -17.59
CA HIS A 61 2.76 -12.43 -18.77
C HIS A 61 2.11 -11.05 -18.85
N LEU A 62 2.12 -10.46 -20.04
CA LEU A 62 1.35 -9.28 -20.39
C LEU A 62 0.50 -9.63 -21.61
N ASN A 63 -0.84 -9.59 -21.48
CA ASN A 63 -1.77 -10.03 -22.51
C ASN A 63 -1.47 -11.44 -23.03
N ASN A 64 -1.27 -12.39 -22.12
CA ASN A 64 -0.94 -13.79 -22.39
C ASN A 64 0.41 -14.02 -23.12
N LYS A 65 1.25 -12.98 -23.24
CA LYS A 65 2.60 -13.10 -23.82
C LYS A 65 3.64 -12.99 -22.72
N ILE A 66 4.58 -13.93 -22.69
CA ILE A 66 5.72 -13.89 -21.77
C ILE A 66 6.61 -12.72 -22.14
N ILE A 67 6.94 -11.86 -21.16
CA ILE A 67 7.76 -10.68 -21.35
C ILE A 67 9.12 -10.74 -20.63
N ASN A 68 9.47 -11.87 -20.03
CA ASN A 68 10.72 -12.02 -19.26
C ASN A 68 11.96 -11.53 -20.03
N ASN A 69 12.09 -11.94 -21.30
CA ASN A 69 13.24 -11.65 -22.13
C ASN A 69 13.15 -10.34 -22.91
N LEU A 70 12.05 -9.59 -22.75
CA LEU A 70 11.91 -8.29 -23.39
C LEU A 70 12.67 -7.22 -22.61
N ILE A 71 13.43 -6.41 -23.32
CA ILE A 71 14.07 -5.20 -22.74
C ILE A 71 12.99 -4.21 -22.26
N PRO A 72 13.28 -3.36 -21.24
CA PRO A 72 12.30 -2.46 -20.65
C PRO A 72 11.49 -1.63 -21.65
N SER A 73 12.16 -1.06 -22.66
CA SER A 73 11.51 -0.21 -23.68
C SER A 73 10.47 -0.93 -24.54
N LYS A 74 10.55 -2.26 -24.68
CA LYS A 74 9.62 -3.08 -25.48
C LYS A 74 8.48 -3.70 -24.67
N ARG A 75 8.45 -3.52 -23.35
CA ARG A 75 7.39 -4.09 -22.48
C ARG A 75 6.09 -3.29 -22.52
N GLY A 76 6.11 -2.03 -23.04
CA GLY A 76 4.93 -1.16 -23.00
C GLY A 76 4.51 -0.77 -21.58
N ILE A 77 5.48 -0.65 -20.69
CA ILE A 77 5.32 -0.34 -19.26
C ILE A 77 5.99 1.00 -18.98
N ALA A 78 5.36 1.84 -18.16
CA ALA A 78 5.98 3.06 -17.66
C ALA A 78 6.19 2.96 -16.15
N MET A 79 7.33 3.47 -15.66
CA MET A 79 7.68 3.46 -14.24
C MET A 79 7.94 4.88 -13.74
N VAL A 80 7.31 5.20 -12.61
CA VAL A 80 7.53 6.42 -11.82
C VAL A 80 8.35 6.02 -10.60
N PHE A 81 9.56 6.57 -10.50
CA PHE A 81 10.52 6.25 -9.43
C PHE A 81 10.31 7.14 -8.22
N GLN A 82 10.71 6.66 -7.06
CA GLN A 82 10.69 7.38 -5.79
C GLN A 82 11.39 8.75 -5.85
N SER A 83 12.51 8.84 -6.57
CA SER A 83 13.28 10.08 -6.78
C SER A 83 12.74 10.94 -7.92
N TYR A 84 11.59 10.56 -8.53
CA TYR A 84 11.03 11.14 -9.75
C TYR A 84 11.91 10.93 -10.99
N ALA A 85 13.21 10.81 -10.83
CA ALA A 85 14.23 10.59 -11.88
C ALA A 85 14.09 11.56 -13.09
N LEU A 86 13.79 12.83 -12.82
CA LEU A 86 13.73 13.87 -13.85
C LEU A 86 15.14 14.24 -14.30
N TYR A 87 15.28 14.52 -15.60
CA TYR A 87 16.51 15.03 -16.19
C TYR A 87 16.70 16.50 -15.78
N PRO A 88 17.70 16.84 -14.94
CA PRO A 88 17.79 18.17 -14.31
C PRO A 88 18.15 19.29 -15.31
N HIS A 89 18.78 18.97 -16.43
CA HIS A 89 19.16 19.89 -17.49
C HIS A 89 18.03 20.20 -18.48
N MET A 90 17.00 19.37 -18.53
CA MET A 90 15.83 19.49 -19.39
C MET A 90 14.71 20.27 -18.69
N ASN A 91 13.90 21.04 -19.45
CA ASN A 91 12.66 21.60 -18.94
C ASN A 91 11.54 20.52 -18.83
N VAL A 92 10.34 20.91 -18.37
CA VAL A 92 9.20 19.99 -18.21
C VAL A 92 8.79 19.39 -19.54
N TYR A 93 8.64 20.22 -20.58
CA TYR A 93 8.30 19.74 -21.94
C TYR A 93 9.32 18.71 -22.45
N GLU A 94 10.61 19.00 -22.30
CA GLU A 94 11.69 18.10 -22.72
C GLU A 94 11.69 16.79 -21.94
N ASN A 95 11.48 16.83 -20.63
CA ASN A 95 11.33 15.63 -19.79
C ASN A 95 10.17 14.75 -20.27
N MET A 96 8.99 15.35 -20.53
CA MET A 96 7.81 14.62 -20.96
C MET A 96 7.95 14.08 -22.39
N SER A 97 8.61 14.83 -23.30
CA SER A 97 8.79 14.44 -24.70
C SER A 97 9.95 13.48 -24.95
N PHE A 98 10.85 13.27 -23.98
CA PHE A 98 12.08 12.52 -24.20
C PHE A 98 11.86 11.09 -24.73
N GLY A 99 10.93 10.35 -24.14
CA GLY A 99 10.58 8.99 -24.59
C GLY A 99 10.03 8.96 -26.00
N LEU A 100 9.17 9.92 -26.35
CA LEU A 100 8.55 10.03 -27.66
C LEU A 100 9.57 10.37 -28.76
N LYS A 101 10.54 11.25 -28.45
CA LYS A 101 11.66 11.56 -29.34
C LYS A 101 12.53 10.32 -29.60
N THR A 102 12.77 9.51 -28.58
CA THR A 102 13.53 8.26 -28.72
C THR A 102 12.79 7.24 -29.59
N GLU A 103 11.46 7.24 -29.56
CA GLU A 103 10.58 6.42 -30.42
C GLU A 103 10.46 7.01 -31.84
N LYS A 104 11.10 8.17 -32.13
CA LYS A 104 11.12 8.88 -33.40
C LYS A 104 9.73 9.29 -33.95
N LEU A 105 8.82 9.68 -33.03
CA LEU A 105 7.52 10.23 -33.42
C LEU A 105 7.67 11.60 -34.05
N GLU A 106 6.71 11.96 -34.89
CA GLU A 106 6.64 13.28 -35.56
C GLU A 106 6.42 14.41 -34.53
N LYS A 107 7.03 15.57 -34.76
CA LYS A 107 7.01 16.72 -33.85
C LYS A 107 5.60 17.13 -33.44
N ASN A 108 4.66 17.18 -34.39
CA ASN A 108 3.28 17.56 -34.12
C ASN A 108 2.57 16.54 -33.19
N GLU A 109 2.86 15.25 -33.33
CA GLU A 109 2.33 14.22 -32.47
C GLU A 109 2.91 14.31 -31.04
N ILE A 110 4.22 14.58 -30.92
CA ILE A 110 4.88 14.82 -29.64
C ILE A 110 4.25 16.02 -28.95
N ASP A 111 4.10 17.17 -29.64
CA ASP A 111 3.50 18.37 -29.07
C ASP A 111 2.08 18.11 -28.57
N LYS A 112 1.26 17.41 -29.32
CA LYS A 112 -0.09 17.05 -28.95
C LYS A 112 -0.08 16.19 -27.67
N LYS A 113 0.68 15.08 -27.65
CA LYS A 113 0.74 14.17 -26.49
C LYS A 113 1.24 14.87 -25.23
N VAL A 114 2.24 15.73 -25.34
CA VAL A 114 2.76 16.49 -24.19
C VAL A 114 1.74 17.48 -23.67
N LYS A 115 1.07 18.25 -24.55
CA LYS A 115 0.02 19.21 -24.14
C LYS A 115 -1.18 18.51 -23.51
N ASP A 116 -1.65 17.39 -24.09
CA ASP A 116 -2.76 16.62 -23.53
C ASP A 116 -2.42 16.07 -22.13
N ALA A 117 -1.21 15.54 -21.95
CA ALA A 117 -0.76 15.07 -20.63
C ALA A 117 -0.56 16.23 -19.65
N ALA A 118 -0.02 17.38 -20.08
CA ALA A 118 0.15 18.56 -19.25
C ALA A 118 -1.21 19.09 -18.75
N LYS A 119 -2.20 19.15 -19.65
CA LYS A 119 -3.58 19.53 -19.32
C LYS A 119 -4.21 18.58 -18.30
N THR A 120 -4.07 17.26 -18.51
CA THR A 120 -4.58 16.25 -17.58
C THR A 120 -4.02 16.43 -16.16
N LEU A 121 -2.76 16.85 -16.05
CA LEU A 121 -2.03 17.02 -14.80
C LEU A 121 -2.02 18.48 -14.28
N GLN A 122 -2.67 19.41 -14.99
CA GLN A 122 -2.72 20.83 -14.64
C GLN A 122 -1.32 21.46 -14.45
N ILE A 123 -0.42 21.24 -15.44
CA ILE A 123 0.96 21.73 -15.44
C ILE A 123 1.34 22.44 -16.76
N GLU A 124 0.35 22.95 -17.51
CA GLU A 124 0.59 23.62 -18.79
C GLU A 124 1.49 24.84 -18.65
N ASP A 125 1.30 25.60 -17.57
CA ASP A 125 2.09 26.82 -17.23
C ASP A 125 3.52 26.49 -16.75
N LEU A 126 3.86 25.23 -16.56
CA LEU A 126 5.16 24.79 -16.05
C LEU A 126 6.06 24.22 -17.16
N LEU A 127 5.58 24.08 -18.41
CA LEU A 127 6.27 23.36 -19.48
C LEU A 127 7.70 23.86 -19.76
N GLU A 128 7.97 25.16 -19.58
CA GLU A 128 9.28 25.76 -19.80
C GLU A 128 10.19 25.74 -18.55
N ARG A 129 9.66 25.37 -17.38
CA ARG A 129 10.44 25.33 -16.14
C ARG A 129 11.36 24.12 -16.08
N LYS A 130 12.50 24.29 -15.38
CA LYS A 130 13.41 23.16 -15.06
C LYS A 130 13.05 22.54 -13.71
N PRO A 131 13.41 21.26 -13.45
CA PRO A 131 13.08 20.56 -12.20
C PRO A 131 13.45 21.32 -10.92
N ARG A 132 14.54 22.09 -10.91
CA ARG A 132 14.96 22.92 -9.77
C ARG A 132 13.99 24.05 -9.42
N GLN A 133 13.12 24.44 -10.34
CA GLN A 133 12.14 25.52 -10.19
C GLN A 133 10.75 25.01 -9.80
N LEU A 134 10.62 23.71 -9.51
CA LEU A 134 9.37 23.02 -9.22
C LEU A 134 9.30 22.60 -7.76
N SER A 135 8.09 22.65 -7.18
CA SER A 135 7.80 22.02 -5.89
C SER A 135 7.88 20.49 -5.96
N GLY A 136 7.86 19.79 -4.83
CA GLY A 136 7.83 18.33 -4.77
C GLY A 136 6.67 17.73 -5.57
N GLY A 137 5.45 18.21 -5.34
CA GLY A 137 4.26 17.74 -6.07
C GLY A 137 4.31 18.07 -7.56
N GLN A 138 4.82 19.24 -7.96
CA GLN A 138 5.01 19.59 -9.37
C GLN A 138 6.01 18.65 -10.04
N ARG A 139 7.14 18.32 -9.39
CA ARG A 139 8.10 17.33 -9.92
C ARG A 139 7.46 15.96 -10.09
N GLN A 140 6.61 15.55 -9.15
CA GLN A 140 5.90 14.29 -9.25
C GLN A 140 4.92 14.29 -10.42
N ARG A 141 4.09 15.34 -10.59
CA ARG A 141 3.19 15.46 -11.76
C ARG A 141 3.97 15.39 -13.07
N VAL A 142 5.13 16.03 -13.17
CA VAL A 142 6.00 15.92 -14.36
C VAL A 142 6.49 14.48 -14.58
N ALA A 143 6.88 13.76 -13.53
CA ALA A 143 7.28 12.35 -13.65
C ALA A 143 6.13 11.45 -14.12
N ILE A 144 4.92 11.69 -13.61
CA ILE A 144 3.70 11.01 -14.08
C ILE A 144 3.40 11.40 -15.52
N GLY A 145 3.52 12.68 -15.89
CA GLY A 145 3.32 13.17 -17.28
C GLY A 145 4.26 12.50 -18.27
N ARG A 146 5.54 12.35 -17.91
CA ARG A 146 6.50 11.59 -18.70
C ARG A 146 6.09 10.13 -18.91
N ALA A 147 5.39 9.53 -17.95
CA ALA A 147 4.86 8.19 -18.07
C ALA A 147 3.60 8.13 -18.94
N ILE A 148 2.66 9.08 -18.78
CA ILE A 148 1.40 9.14 -19.51
C ILE A 148 1.63 9.34 -21.02
N THR A 149 2.56 10.22 -21.41
CA THR A 149 2.82 10.54 -22.82
C THR A 149 3.11 9.31 -23.66
N ARG A 150 3.65 8.23 -23.07
CA ARG A 150 3.95 6.97 -23.75
C ARG A 150 2.74 6.05 -23.92
N ASN A 151 1.59 6.41 -23.37
CA ASN A 151 0.37 5.59 -23.38
C ASN A 151 0.63 4.11 -23.00
N PRO A 152 1.19 3.84 -21.80
CA PRO A 152 1.60 2.51 -21.42
C PRO A 152 0.40 1.61 -21.12
N LYS A 153 0.61 0.30 -21.23
CA LYS A 153 -0.37 -0.73 -20.85
C LYS A 153 -0.42 -0.98 -19.34
N LEU A 154 0.63 -0.57 -18.64
CA LEU A 154 0.79 -0.72 -17.18
C LEU A 154 1.64 0.42 -16.64
N PHE A 155 1.16 1.05 -15.58
CA PHE A 155 1.93 1.99 -14.77
C PHE A 155 2.50 1.28 -13.54
N LEU A 156 3.77 1.55 -13.26
CA LEU A 156 4.45 1.12 -12.04
C LEU A 156 4.85 2.35 -11.23
N PHE A 157 4.48 2.38 -9.95
CA PHE A 157 4.83 3.44 -9.03
C PHE A 157 5.68 2.87 -7.88
N ASP A 158 6.92 3.31 -7.75
CA ASP A 158 7.83 2.88 -6.67
C ASP A 158 7.91 3.98 -5.60
N GLU A 159 7.09 3.87 -4.56
CA GLU A 159 6.98 4.82 -3.44
C GLU A 159 6.89 6.30 -3.87
N PRO A 160 6.00 6.68 -4.79
CA PRO A 160 6.06 7.99 -5.45
C PRO A 160 5.74 9.16 -4.52
N LEU A 161 5.09 8.93 -3.37
CA LEU A 161 4.67 9.97 -2.42
C LEU A 161 5.59 10.08 -1.19
N SER A 162 6.59 9.20 -1.05
CA SER A 162 7.42 9.12 0.16
C SER A 162 8.22 10.40 0.47
N ASN A 163 8.57 11.18 -0.56
CA ASN A 163 9.36 12.41 -0.45
C ASN A 163 8.50 13.68 -0.29
N LEU A 164 7.20 13.56 -0.05
CA LEU A 164 6.27 14.68 0.13
C LEU A 164 5.89 14.84 1.60
N ASP A 165 5.58 16.07 2.01
CA ASP A 165 4.95 16.33 3.29
C ASP A 165 3.52 15.75 3.37
N ALA A 166 2.95 15.69 4.59
CA ALA A 166 1.68 15.00 4.83
C ALA A 166 0.49 15.65 4.09
N ALA A 167 0.46 16.99 3.98
CA ALA A 167 -0.63 17.71 3.33
C ALA A 167 -0.60 17.43 1.82
N LEU A 168 0.56 17.63 1.19
CA LEU A 168 0.76 17.41 -0.24
C LEU A 168 0.59 15.93 -0.61
N ARG A 169 1.00 14.99 0.27
CA ARG A 169 0.76 13.56 0.08
C ARG A 169 -0.73 13.25 0.01
N SER A 170 -1.54 13.88 0.88
CA SER A 170 -2.99 13.69 0.86
C SER A 170 -3.64 14.18 -0.44
N GLU A 171 -3.23 15.35 -0.94
CA GLU A 171 -3.70 15.91 -2.21
C GLU A 171 -3.32 14.99 -3.39
N MET A 172 -2.05 14.57 -3.44
CA MET A 172 -1.54 13.73 -4.51
C MET A 172 -2.18 12.33 -4.58
N ARG A 173 -2.58 11.76 -3.42
CA ARG A 173 -3.37 10.51 -3.41
C ARG A 173 -4.68 10.68 -4.17
N VAL A 174 -5.40 11.76 -3.88
CA VAL A 174 -6.68 12.07 -4.56
C VAL A 174 -6.46 12.23 -6.06
N GLU A 175 -5.37 12.91 -6.46
CA GLU A 175 -5.03 13.09 -7.88
C GLU A 175 -4.71 11.78 -8.58
N ILE A 176 -3.91 10.90 -7.95
CA ILE A 176 -3.58 9.58 -8.51
C ILE A 176 -4.86 8.73 -8.65
N SER A 177 -5.76 8.77 -7.68
CA SER A 177 -7.05 8.07 -7.76
C SER A 177 -7.92 8.59 -8.93
N LYS A 178 -7.99 9.91 -9.12
CA LYS A 178 -8.72 10.52 -10.25
C LYS A 178 -8.07 10.14 -11.59
N LEU A 179 -6.74 10.18 -11.63
CA LEU A 179 -5.97 9.80 -12.82
C LEU A 179 -6.20 8.35 -13.22
N HIS A 180 -6.20 7.42 -12.26
CA HIS A 180 -6.51 6.02 -12.52
C HIS A 180 -7.88 5.85 -13.16
N LYS A 181 -8.92 6.48 -12.58
CA LYS A 181 -10.28 6.44 -13.12
C LYS A 181 -10.37 7.02 -14.55
N GLN A 182 -9.62 8.10 -14.81
CA GLN A 182 -9.61 8.74 -16.12
C GLN A 182 -8.89 7.90 -17.18
N LEU A 183 -7.75 7.30 -16.84
CA LEU A 183 -6.94 6.51 -17.77
C LEU A 183 -7.49 5.09 -17.95
N ASN A 184 -8.19 4.55 -16.99
CA ASN A 184 -8.70 3.17 -16.95
C ASN A 184 -7.63 2.14 -17.37
N THR A 185 -6.42 2.30 -16.82
CA THR A 185 -5.22 1.50 -17.16
C THR A 185 -4.69 0.86 -15.89
N ASN A 186 -4.17 -0.36 -16.00
CA ASN A 186 -3.60 -1.08 -14.87
C ASN A 186 -2.51 -0.28 -14.17
N MET A 187 -2.56 -0.25 -12.85
CA MET A 187 -1.54 0.36 -12.00
C MET A 187 -1.05 -0.62 -10.96
N ILE A 188 0.28 -0.71 -10.79
CA ILE A 188 0.91 -1.37 -9.65
C ILE A 188 1.66 -0.31 -8.86
N TYR A 189 1.32 -0.18 -7.61
CA TYR A 189 1.80 0.86 -6.73
C TYR A 189 2.49 0.24 -5.51
N VAL A 190 3.71 0.61 -5.24
CA VAL A 190 4.46 0.21 -4.06
C VAL A 190 4.42 1.31 -3.04
N THR A 191 4.10 0.97 -1.80
CA THR A 191 4.18 1.88 -0.67
C THR A 191 4.48 1.13 0.63
N HIS A 192 4.92 1.86 1.64
CA HIS A 192 4.93 1.43 3.03
C HIS A 192 3.84 2.13 3.86
N ASP A 193 3.08 3.06 3.25
CA ASP A 193 1.99 3.80 3.89
C ASP A 193 0.67 3.02 3.76
N GLN A 194 0.10 2.65 4.89
CA GLN A 194 -1.15 1.88 4.95
C GLN A 194 -2.35 2.71 4.45
N ILE A 195 -2.33 4.04 4.66
CA ILE A 195 -3.43 4.90 4.23
C ILE A 195 -3.45 4.97 2.70
N GLU A 196 -2.28 5.04 2.04
CA GLU A 196 -2.20 4.95 0.59
C GLU A 196 -2.78 3.63 0.08
N ALA A 197 -2.39 2.51 0.69
CA ALA A 197 -2.89 1.20 0.32
C ALA A 197 -4.41 1.09 0.47
N MET A 198 -4.95 1.51 1.61
CA MET A 198 -6.39 1.43 1.92
C MET A 198 -7.25 2.35 1.06
N THR A 199 -6.69 3.46 0.54
CA THR A 199 -7.46 4.47 -0.19
C THR A 199 -7.34 4.39 -1.71
N LEU A 200 -6.26 3.82 -2.24
CA LEU A 200 -6.00 3.76 -3.67
C LEU A 200 -6.31 2.41 -4.31
N ALA A 201 -6.20 1.32 -3.53
CA ALA A 201 -6.22 -0.02 -4.08
C ALA A 201 -7.62 -0.54 -4.42
N ASP A 202 -7.76 -1.20 -5.56
CA ASP A 202 -8.82 -2.18 -5.78
C ASP A 202 -8.47 -3.49 -5.05
N LYS A 203 -7.16 -3.87 -5.07
CA LYS A 203 -6.62 -4.99 -4.30
C LYS A 203 -5.29 -4.61 -3.66
N ILE A 204 -5.11 -5.04 -2.42
CA ILE A 204 -3.86 -4.94 -1.67
C ILE A 204 -3.18 -6.30 -1.67
N VAL A 205 -1.88 -6.31 -1.89
CA VAL A 205 -1.00 -7.47 -1.71
C VAL A 205 -0.07 -7.17 -0.55
N ILE A 206 -0.21 -7.91 0.54
CA ILE A 206 0.66 -7.77 1.71
C ILE A 206 1.83 -8.74 1.57
N LEU A 207 3.04 -8.18 1.52
CA LEU A 207 4.29 -8.90 1.42
C LEU A 207 5.04 -8.90 2.75
N ASN A 208 5.60 -10.04 3.11
CA ASN A 208 6.47 -10.20 4.26
C ASN A 208 7.58 -11.20 3.96
N ASN A 209 8.85 -10.80 4.12
CA ASN A 209 10.01 -11.66 3.86
C ASN A 209 9.93 -12.44 2.54
N GLY A 210 9.57 -11.76 1.46
CA GLY A 210 9.46 -12.34 0.11
C GLY A 210 8.22 -13.20 -0.16
N ASN A 211 7.35 -13.39 0.83
CA ASN A 211 6.12 -14.17 0.72
C ASN A 211 4.87 -13.28 0.67
N VAL A 212 3.83 -13.74 0.01
CA VAL A 212 2.51 -13.12 0.06
C VAL A 212 1.78 -13.61 1.31
N GLU A 213 1.46 -12.70 2.23
CA GLU A 213 0.69 -13.00 3.44
C GLU A 213 -0.81 -13.01 3.16
N GLN A 214 -1.29 -12.05 2.39
CA GLN A 214 -2.69 -11.95 1.98
C GLN A 214 -2.83 -11.08 0.72
N VAL A 215 -3.83 -11.42 -0.11
CA VAL A 215 -4.34 -10.60 -1.21
C VAL A 215 -5.83 -10.43 -1.01
N GLY A 216 -6.34 -9.21 -1.15
CA GLY A 216 -7.77 -8.91 -1.02
C GLY A 216 -8.08 -7.43 -1.24
N THR A 217 -9.34 -7.09 -1.23
CA THR A 217 -9.79 -5.70 -1.21
C THR A 217 -9.37 -5.02 0.10
N PRO A 218 -9.29 -3.69 0.17
CA PRO A 218 -9.02 -2.98 1.43
C PRO A 218 -9.94 -3.43 2.57
N ASP A 219 -11.23 -3.58 2.31
CA ASP A 219 -12.21 -4.03 3.29
C ASP A 219 -11.95 -5.47 3.79
N GLU A 220 -11.64 -6.41 2.88
CA GLU A 220 -11.29 -7.78 3.24
C GLU A 220 -10.04 -7.85 4.09
N ILE A 221 -9.00 -7.09 3.74
CA ILE A 221 -7.73 -7.05 4.49
C ILE A 221 -7.95 -6.52 5.91
N TYR A 222 -8.75 -5.46 6.05
CA TYR A 222 -9.01 -4.83 7.35
C TYR A 222 -9.92 -5.65 8.23
N ASN A 223 -11.05 -6.12 7.69
CA ASN A 223 -12.09 -6.82 8.44
C ASN A 223 -11.86 -8.33 8.53
N ASN A 224 -10.99 -8.89 7.69
CA ASN A 224 -10.78 -10.33 7.60
C ASN A 224 -9.30 -10.73 7.43
N PRO A 225 -8.41 -10.23 8.33
CA PRO A 225 -6.99 -10.56 8.25
C PRO A 225 -6.76 -12.06 8.36
N SER A 226 -5.90 -12.61 7.50
CA SER A 226 -5.60 -14.05 7.43
C SER A 226 -4.75 -14.56 8.60
N ASN A 227 -3.98 -13.67 9.22
CA ASN A 227 -3.08 -14.00 10.32
C ASN A 227 -2.79 -12.76 11.19
N ILE A 228 -2.07 -12.98 12.30
CA ILE A 228 -1.70 -11.91 13.25
C ILE A 228 -0.84 -10.85 12.56
N PHE A 229 0.09 -11.24 11.67
CA PHE A 229 0.95 -10.28 10.97
C PHE A 229 0.10 -9.26 10.18
N VAL A 230 -0.85 -9.73 9.38
CA VAL A 230 -1.76 -8.85 8.62
C VAL A 230 -2.59 -7.98 9.56
N ALA A 231 -3.12 -8.56 10.63
CA ALA A 231 -3.95 -7.88 11.63
C ALA A 231 -3.21 -6.71 12.32
N GLU A 232 -1.93 -6.92 12.65
CA GLU A 232 -1.08 -5.90 13.27
C GLU A 232 -0.47 -4.93 12.24
N PHE A 233 -0.26 -5.39 11.01
CA PHE A 233 0.33 -4.57 9.97
C PHE A 233 -0.66 -3.54 9.42
N ILE A 234 -1.95 -3.85 9.34
CA ILE A 234 -2.98 -2.96 8.82
C ILE A 234 -3.82 -2.37 9.96
N GLY A 235 -3.82 -1.04 10.03
CA GLY A 235 -4.53 -0.23 11.02
C GLY A 235 -3.61 0.64 11.87
N VAL A 236 -4.03 1.88 12.12
CA VAL A 236 -3.32 2.86 12.96
C VAL A 236 -4.29 3.42 14.01
N PRO A 237 -4.07 3.07 15.28
CA PRO A 237 -3.09 2.14 15.85
C PRO A 237 -3.32 0.69 15.42
N LYS A 238 -2.26 -0.15 15.55
CA LYS A 238 -2.35 -1.57 15.20
C LYS A 238 -3.36 -2.33 16.06
N MET A 239 -3.87 -3.47 15.58
CA MET A 239 -4.75 -4.36 16.36
C MET A 239 -4.08 -4.79 17.65
N ASN A 240 -4.83 -4.79 18.74
CA ASN A 240 -4.39 -5.38 20.02
C ASN A 240 -4.47 -6.90 19.92
N ILE A 241 -3.39 -7.60 20.25
CA ILE A 241 -3.32 -9.06 20.28
C ILE A 241 -3.07 -9.49 21.72
N LEU A 242 -4.07 -10.12 22.32
CA LEU A 242 -4.02 -10.62 23.69
C LEU A 242 -3.83 -12.14 23.70
N LYS A 243 -2.95 -12.60 24.60
CA LYS A 243 -2.69 -14.02 24.83
C LYS A 243 -3.00 -14.41 26.27
N ASN A 244 -2.60 -13.60 27.24
CA ASN A 244 -2.71 -13.89 28.67
C ASN A 244 -3.91 -13.19 29.31
N GLY A 245 -4.53 -13.84 30.31
CA GLY A 245 -5.64 -13.26 31.06
C GLY A 245 -6.99 -13.27 30.33
N ILE A 246 -7.08 -14.01 29.23
CA ILE A 246 -8.30 -14.19 28.43
C ILE A 246 -8.87 -15.61 28.55
N GLU A 247 -8.31 -16.46 29.40
CA GLU A 247 -8.67 -17.89 29.54
C GLU A 247 -10.14 -18.10 29.90
N SER A 248 -10.66 -17.30 30.85
CA SER A 248 -12.08 -17.32 31.24
C SER A 248 -12.99 -16.87 30.10
N LEU A 249 -12.54 -15.88 29.31
CA LEU A 249 -13.27 -15.41 28.15
C LEU A 249 -13.33 -16.48 27.06
N LEU A 250 -12.21 -17.13 26.74
CA LEU A 250 -12.14 -18.21 25.75
C LEU A 250 -13.02 -19.39 26.18
N LYS A 251 -13.01 -19.75 27.48
CA LYS A 251 -13.88 -20.78 28.04
C LYS A 251 -15.37 -20.45 27.89
N ASN A 252 -15.76 -19.19 28.16
CA ASN A 252 -17.13 -18.72 27.97
C ASN A 252 -17.59 -18.72 26.50
N LEU A 253 -16.63 -18.70 25.55
CA LEU A 253 -16.87 -18.82 24.12
C LEU A 253 -16.74 -20.27 23.60
N ASN A 254 -16.58 -21.27 24.52
CA ASN A 254 -16.32 -22.69 24.19
C ASN A 254 -15.08 -22.90 23.30
N LEU A 255 -14.04 -22.08 23.50
CA LEU A 255 -12.80 -22.11 22.72
C LEU A 255 -11.65 -22.74 23.49
N LYS A 256 -10.62 -23.20 22.78
CA LYS A 256 -9.39 -23.73 23.36
C LYS A 256 -8.64 -22.63 24.10
N SER A 257 -7.97 -22.98 25.20
CA SER A 257 -7.20 -22.06 26.05
C SER A 257 -5.97 -21.44 25.36
N GLU A 258 -5.50 -22.04 24.28
CA GLU A 258 -4.27 -21.64 23.56
C GLU A 258 -4.57 -20.84 22.30
N MET A 259 -5.31 -19.77 22.42
CA MET A 259 -5.64 -18.88 21.29
C MET A 259 -5.21 -17.45 21.59
N TYR A 260 -5.07 -16.66 20.52
CA TYR A 260 -4.89 -15.21 20.60
C TYR A 260 -6.23 -14.53 20.31
N LEU A 261 -6.52 -13.48 21.08
CA LEU A 261 -7.67 -12.61 20.85
C LEU A 261 -7.19 -11.28 20.27
N GLY A 262 -7.68 -10.95 19.09
CA GLY A 262 -7.48 -9.65 18.45
C GLY A 262 -8.66 -8.73 18.69
N ILE A 263 -8.38 -7.45 18.96
CA ILE A 263 -9.41 -6.39 19.00
C ILE A 263 -8.85 -5.10 18.42
N ARG A 264 -9.60 -4.47 17.51
CA ARG A 264 -9.23 -3.18 16.94
C ARG A 264 -9.33 -2.07 17.99
N PRO A 265 -8.40 -1.12 18.06
CA PRO A 265 -8.43 -0.01 19.04
C PRO A 265 -9.74 0.78 19.06
N GLU A 266 -10.35 1.02 17.90
CA GLU A 266 -11.61 1.73 17.74
C GLU A 266 -12.87 0.94 18.12
N HIS A 267 -12.74 -0.36 18.33
CA HIS A 267 -13.84 -1.22 18.80
C HIS A 267 -13.86 -1.37 20.32
N ILE A 268 -12.94 -0.70 21.02
CA ILE A 268 -12.88 -0.69 22.49
C ILE A 268 -13.64 0.53 23.01
N HIS A 269 -14.61 0.27 23.88
CA HIS A 269 -15.44 1.28 24.52
C HIS A 269 -14.90 1.63 25.90
N THR A 270 -14.88 2.91 26.22
CA THR A 270 -14.43 3.47 27.50
C THR A 270 -15.57 3.73 28.49
N ASN A 271 -16.82 3.59 28.03
CA ASN A 271 -18.06 3.85 28.77
C ASN A 271 -18.77 2.59 29.28
N GLY A 272 -18.17 1.41 29.16
CA GLY A 272 -18.73 0.15 29.66
C GLY A 272 -19.85 -0.49 28.80
N ASN A 273 -20.10 0.01 27.59
CA ASN A 273 -21.20 -0.44 26.71
C ASN A 273 -20.95 -1.77 25.96
N GLY A 274 -19.88 -2.50 26.29
CA GLY A 274 -19.56 -3.79 25.69
C GLY A 274 -19.89 -4.97 26.60
N GLU A 275 -20.07 -6.15 26.00
CA GLU A 275 -20.38 -7.40 26.75
C GLU A 275 -19.17 -7.97 27.48
N ILE A 276 -17.98 -7.73 26.95
CA ILE A 276 -16.72 -8.17 27.52
C ILE A 276 -16.06 -6.98 28.20
N LYS A 277 -15.68 -7.16 29.47
CA LYS A 277 -15.05 -6.13 30.28
C LYS A 277 -13.64 -6.56 30.69
N LEU A 278 -12.70 -5.62 30.62
CA LEU A 278 -11.32 -5.83 31.06
C LEU A 278 -10.90 -4.70 31.99
N ASP A 279 -10.31 -5.06 33.14
CA ASP A 279 -9.69 -4.08 34.01
C ASP A 279 -8.30 -3.75 33.50
N ILE A 280 -8.02 -2.46 33.33
CA ILE A 280 -6.79 -1.94 32.77
C ILE A 280 -6.13 -0.92 33.69
N LYS A 281 -4.86 -0.65 33.40
CA LYS A 281 -4.14 0.51 33.94
C LYS A 281 -3.76 1.41 32.77
N VAL A 282 -4.21 2.65 32.81
CA VAL A 282 -3.81 3.66 31.81
C VAL A 282 -2.37 4.12 32.09
N ASP A 283 -1.53 4.09 31.06
CA ASP A 283 -0.13 4.50 31.15
C ASP A 283 0.09 5.87 30.52
N LEU A 284 -0.55 6.15 29.34
CA LEU A 284 -0.42 7.41 28.60
C LEU A 284 -1.69 7.71 27.80
N ILE A 285 -2.01 8.98 27.64
CA ILE A 285 -3.06 9.45 26.73
C ILE A 285 -2.45 10.47 25.76
N GLU A 286 -2.44 10.16 24.47
CA GLU A 286 -2.13 11.09 23.39
C GLU A 286 -3.40 11.78 22.91
N ASN A 287 -3.40 13.10 22.90
CA ASN A 287 -4.51 13.90 22.39
C ASN A 287 -4.15 14.48 21.02
N LEU A 288 -4.79 13.97 19.98
CA LEU A 288 -4.60 14.41 18.59
C LEU A 288 -5.57 15.53 18.17
N GLY A 289 -6.35 16.07 19.11
CA GLY A 289 -7.36 17.10 18.86
C GLY A 289 -8.72 16.51 18.51
N PHE A 290 -8.84 15.79 17.41
CA PHE A 290 -10.09 15.17 16.95
C PHE A 290 -10.32 13.75 17.53
N GLU A 291 -9.27 13.09 18.01
CA GLU A 291 -9.31 11.78 18.64
C GLU A 291 -8.21 11.64 19.71
N LYS A 292 -8.33 10.66 20.57
CA LYS A 292 -7.33 10.28 21.57
C LYS A 292 -6.89 8.86 21.38
N ILE A 293 -5.60 8.61 21.60
CA ILE A 293 -5.03 7.27 21.68
C ILE A 293 -4.62 7.04 23.14
N ILE A 294 -5.22 6.02 23.76
CA ILE A 294 -4.92 5.63 25.14
C ILE A 294 -4.02 4.42 25.08
N TYR A 295 -2.86 4.52 25.68
CA TYR A 295 -1.96 3.39 25.94
C TYR A 295 -2.24 2.88 27.34
N ALA A 296 -2.54 1.61 27.45
CA ALA A 296 -2.89 0.98 28.72
C ALA A 296 -2.26 -0.42 28.82
N THR A 297 -2.17 -0.93 30.04
CA THR A 297 -1.67 -2.28 30.32
C THR A 297 -2.80 -3.17 30.85
N PHE A 298 -2.94 -4.36 30.23
CA PHE A 298 -3.81 -5.46 30.68
C PHE A 298 -2.97 -6.71 30.95
N LYS A 299 -2.91 -7.19 32.22
CA LYS A 299 -2.15 -8.40 32.58
C LYS A 299 -0.73 -8.43 32.01
N GLY A 300 -0.03 -7.30 32.05
CA GLY A 300 1.33 -7.15 31.52
C GLY A 300 1.44 -7.02 29.98
N GLN A 301 0.32 -6.91 29.26
CA GLN A 301 0.27 -6.74 27.82
C GLN A 301 -0.19 -5.33 27.47
N GLU A 302 0.45 -4.73 26.47
CA GLU A 302 0.10 -3.40 25.99
C GLU A 302 -1.24 -3.42 25.26
N LEU A 303 -2.09 -2.44 25.55
CA LEU A 303 -3.35 -2.16 24.85
C LEU A 303 -3.36 -0.74 24.32
N ARG A 304 -3.90 -0.57 23.12
CA ARG A 304 -4.17 0.74 22.50
C ARG A 304 -5.66 0.89 22.29
N ILE A 305 -6.20 2.03 22.68
CA ILE A 305 -7.62 2.35 22.57
C ILE A 305 -7.71 3.65 21.80
N LYS A 306 -8.57 3.67 20.81
CA LYS A 306 -8.83 4.86 19.98
C LYS A 306 -10.25 5.35 20.28
N THR A 307 -10.39 6.59 20.74
CA THR A 307 -11.69 7.16 21.12
C THR A 307 -11.75 8.67 20.88
N SER A 308 -12.94 9.18 20.63
CA SER A 308 -13.22 10.62 20.64
C SER A 308 -13.71 11.12 21.99
N ASP A 309 -13.95 10.22 22.96
CA ASP A 309 -14.47 10.58 24.27
C ASP A 309 -13.48 11.39 25.10
N ASN A 310 -14.01 12.21 26.02
CA ASN A 310 -13.21 12.91 27.02
C ASN A 310 -12.88 11.97 28.18
N ILE A 311 -11.68 11.39 28.15
CA ILE A 311 -11.24 10.38 29.13
C ILE A 311 -10.20 10.98 30.07
N SER A 312 -10.31 10.65 31.36
CA SER A 312 -9.29 10.94 32.37
C SER A 312 -8.33 9.76 32.55
N GLN A 313 -7.16 10.01 33.15
CA GLN A 313 -6.20 8.96 33.50
C GLN A 313 -6.74 7.93 34.52
N ASN A 314 -7.91 8.20 35.13
CA ASN A 314 -8.55 7.33 36.11
C ASN A 314 -9.42 6.22 35.49
N LEU A 315 -9.40 6.04 34.16
CA LEU A 315 -10.10 4.94 33.50
C LEU A 315 -9.50 3.60 33.98
N LYS A 316 -10.33 2.78 34.65
CA LYS A 316 -9.92 1.48 35.21
C LYS A 316 -10.46 0.29 34.43
N GLN A 317 -11.48 0.49 33.62
CA GLN A 317 -12.16 -0.60 32.89
C GLN A 317 -12.52 -0.16 31.49
N ILE A 318 -12.37 -1.09 30.57
CA ILE A 318 -12.81 -0.97 29.17
C ILE A 318 -13.76 -2.10 28.83
N SER A 319 -14.47 -1.95 27.73
CA SER A 319 -15.36 -2.99 27.23
C SER A 319 -15.37 -3.08 25.72
N PHE A 320 -15.80 -4.21 25.17
CA PHE A 320 -16.00 -4.41 23.74
C PHE A 320 -17.01 -5.51 23.47
N SER A 321 -17.55 -5.54 22.26
CA SER A 321 -18.58 -6.50 21.85
C SER A 321 -17.95 -7.79 21.32
N LYS A 322 -18.62 -8.94 21.58
CA LYS A 322 -18.16 -10.27 21.13
C LYS A 322 -18.02 -10.37 19.62
N ASN A 323 -18.87 -9.70 18.86
CA ASN A 323 -18.85 -9.72 17.39
C ASN A 323 -17.71 -8.89 16.78
N LYS A 324 -16.94 -8.16 17.60
CA LYS A 324 -15.80 -7.34 17.16
C LYS A 324 -14.43 -7.97 17.47
N ILE A 325 -14.42 -9.16 18.07
CA ILE A 325 -13.19 -9.88 18.35
C ILE A 325 -12.73 -10.68 17.13
N PHE A 326 -11.42 -10.84 17.06
CA PHE A 326 -10.73 -11.68 16.11
C PHE A 326 -10.04 -12.81 16.88
N LEU A 327 -10.10 -14.02 16.37
CA LEU A 327 -9.43 -15.16 17.00
C LEU A 327 -8.34 -15.68 16.08
N PHE A 328 -7.20 -16.01 16.68
CA PHE A 328 -6.09 -16.62 15.97
C PHE A 328 -5.61 -17.86 16.73
N ASP A 329 -5.23 -18.88 15.98
CA ASP A 329 -4.68 -20.12 16.54
C ASP A 329 -3.21 -19.98 16.98
N ASN A 330 -2.62 -21.06 17.50
CA ASN A 330 -1.21 -21.09 17.88
C ASN A 330 -0.24 -20.87 16.73
N ASN A 331 -0.66 -21.15 15.50
CA ASN A 331 0.10 -20.86 14.27
C ASN A 331 -0.09 -19.42 13.80
N LYS A 332 -0.76 -18.58 14.64
CA LYS A 332 -1.08 -17.18 14.35
C LYS A 332 -1.99 -17.00 13.13
N LYS A 333 -2.67 -18.03 12.68
CA LYS A 333 -3.64 -17.98 11.59
C LYS A 333 -5.04 -17.65 12.09
N ARG A 334 -5.81 -16.97 11.27
CA ARG A 334 -7.19 -16.61 11.59
C ARG A 334 -8.03 -17.85 11.87
N TYR A 335 -8.65 -17.89 13.04
CA TYR A 335 -9.66 -18.87 13.41
C TYR A 335 -11.06 -18.26 13.25
N ARG A 336 -11.93 -18.95 12.52
CA ARG A 336 -13.34 -18.54 12.34
C ARG A 336 -14.22 -19.49 13.14
N ILE A 337 -15.16 -18.91 13.90
CA ILE A 337 -16.20 -19.65 14.61
C ILE A 337 -17.34 -19.94 13.63
#